data_9ee86e90c22fcbeb1f8d62c22e8642d4
#
_entry.id   9ee86e90c22fcbeb1f8d62c22e8642d4
#
_cell.length_a   1.000
_cell.length_b   1.000
_cell.length_c   1.000
_cell.angle_alpha   90.00
_cell.angle_beta   90.00
_cell.angle_gamma   90.00
#
_symmetry.space_group_name_H-M   'P 1'
#
loop_
_entity.id
_entity.type
_entity.pdbx_description
1 polymer ?
#
loop_
_entity_poly.entity_id
_entity_poly.type
_entity_poly.pdbx_seq_one_letter_code
_entity_poly.pdbx_strand_id
1 'polypeptide(L)'
;MFNQEVFHAALAAYKRDFVEFHWKNEQYKWQAVKHFQGNWDIQAEDLPEMLKRAFDKTYNLLASMNNFPREMLIRFATAAPETVRAAFVSLFDESKDLIERIEHFKAQADMLLAE
;
A
#
# COMPACT_ATOMS: atom_id res chain seq x y z
N MET A 1 8.43 -16.98 33.26
CA MET A 1 9.37 -17.81 32.50
C MET A 1 8.72 -18.29 31.20
N PHE A 2 9.43 -18.17 30.11
CA PHE A 2 8.92 -18.57 28.80
C PHE A 2 8.82 -20.09 28.70
N ASN A 3 7.64 -20.59 28.32
CA ASN A 3 7.38 -22.03 28.19
C ASN A 3 7.43 -22.40 26.70
N GLN A 4 8.50 -23.09 26.29
CA GLN A 4 8.72 -23.48 24.90
C GLN A 4 7.65 -24.46 24.39
N GLU A 5 7.19 -25.38 25.21
CA GLU A 5 6.15 -26.33 24.79
C GLU A 5 4.85 -25.63 24.46
N VAL A 6 4.44 -24.67 25.30
CA VAL A 6 3.24 -23.88 25.04
C VAL A 6 3.41 -23.04 23.77
N PHE A 7 4.60 -22.43 23.60
CA PHE A 7 4.89 -21.63 22.42
C PHE A 7 4.82 -22.48 21.14
N HIS A 8 5.46 -23.65 21.15
CA HIS A 8 5.46 -24.53 19.98
C HIS A 8 4.06 -25.03 19.65
N ALA A 9 3.26 -25.36 20.65
CA ALA A 9 1.87 -25.76 20.45
C ALA A 9 1.04 -24.62 19.86
N ALA A 10 1.21 -23.41 20.36
CA ALA A 10 0.52 -22.23 19.84
C ALA A 10 0.94 -21.94 18.40
N LEU A 11 2.22 -22.05 18.09
CA LEU A 11 2.73 -21.83 16.74
C LEU A 11 2.20 -22.86 15.75
N ALA A 12 2.15 -24.14 16.17
CA ALA A 12 1.62 -25.21 15.34
C ALA A 12 0.13 -25.00 15.06
N ALA A 13 -0.63 -24.58 16.08
CA ALA A 13 -2.04 -24.27 15.93
C ALA A 13 -2.26 -23.09 14.99
N TYR A 14 -1.43 -22.03 15.11
CA TYR A 14 -1.49 -20.89 14.22
C TYR A 14 -1.22 -21.27 12.76
N LYS A 15 -0.19 -22.07 12.51
CA LYS A 15 0.16 -22.51 11.15
C LYS A 15 -0.96 -23.36 10.54
N ARG A 16 -1.56 -24.22 11.33
CA ARG A 16 -2.68 -25.06 10.87
C ARG A 16 -3.90 -24.19 10.55
N ASP A 17 -4.25 -23.28 11.46
CA ASP A 17 -5.43 -22.45 11.32
C ASP A 17 -5.22 -21.35 10.28
N PHE A 18 -3.98 -20.96 10.01
CA PHE A 18 -3.65 -19.92 9.04
C PHE A 18 -4.24 -20.23 7.66
N VAL A 19 -4.07 -21.47 7.19
CA VAL A 19 -4.59 -21.84 5.86
C VAL A 19 -6.12 -21.85 5.87
N GLU A 20 -6.75 -22.38 6.93
CA GLU A 20 -8.20 -22.54 6.97
C GLU A 20 -8.95 -21.24 7.29
N PHE A 21 -8.43 -20.43 8.21
CA PHE A 21 -9.15 -19.27 8.74
C PHE A 21 -8.49 -17.95 8.35
N HIS A 22 -7.17 -17.84 8.49
CA HIS A 22 -6.46 -16.58 8.27
C HIS A 22 -6.16 -16.33 6.81
N TRP A 23 -5.73 -17.36 6.08
CA TRP A 23 -5.40 -17.19 4.66
C TRP A 23 -6.63 -16.80 3.84
N LYS A 24 -7.77 -17.43 4.11
CA LYS A 24 -9.02 -17.07 3.42
C LYS A 24 -9.38 -15.60 3.64
N ASN A 25 -9.17 -15.09 4.86
CA ASN A 25 -9.46 -13.72 5.21
C ASN A 25 -8.41 -12.73 4.72
N GLU A 26 -7.16 -13.17 4.54
CA GLU A 26 -6.03 -12.32 4.14
C GLU A 26 -5.70 -12.40 2.66
N GLN A 27 -6.24 -13.38 1.96
CA GLN A 27 -5.92 -13.66 0.57
C GLN A 27 -6.11 -12.45 -0.34
N TYR A 28 -7.16 -11.65 -0.10
CA TYR A 28 -7.43 -10.49 -0.92
C TYR A 28 -6.32 -9.43 -0.81
N LYS A 29 -5.66 -9.34 0.34
CA LYS A 29 -4.54 -8.42 0.54
C LYS A 29 -3.36 -8.79 -0.35
N TRP A 30 -3.06 -10.08 -0.42
CA TRP A 30 -1.98 -10.57 -1.30
C TRP A 30 -2.34 -10.40 -2.77
N GLN A 31 -3.59 -10.62 -3.12
CA GLN A 31 -4.06 -10.38 -4.47
C GLN A 31 -3.94 -8.90 -4.85
N ALA A 32 -4.26 -8.01 -3.92
CA ALA A 32 -4.12 -6.57 -4.13
C ALA A 32 -2.67 -6.17 -4.37
N VAL A 33 -1.73 -6.72 -3.57
CA VAL A 33 -0.30 -6.44 -3.74
C VAL A 33 0.20 -6.94 -5.09
N LYS A 34 -0.16 -8.16 -5.47
CA LYS A 34 0.25 -8.73 -6.77
C LYS A 34 -0.32 -7.92 -7.93
N HIS A 35 -1.58 -7.52 -7.83
CA HIS A 35 -2.22 -6.71 -8.85
C HIS A 35 -1.54 -5.34 -8.98
N PHE A 36 -1.23 -4.71 -7.86
CA PHE A 36 -0.49 -3.46 -7.83
C PHE A 36 0.86 -3.59 -8.52
N GLN A 37 1.64 -4.62 -8.15
CA GLN A 37 2.97 -4.84 -8.74
C GLN A 37 2.89 -5.08 -10.24
N GLY A 38 1.87 -5.80 -10.69
CA GLY A 38 1.70 -6.10 -12.11
C GLY A 38 1.22 -4.94 -12.96
N ASN A 39 0.62 -3.91 -12.35
CA ASN A 39 0.07 -2.76 -13.06
C ASN A 39 0.81 -1.46 -12.79
N TRP A 40 1.77 -1.45 -11.87
CA TRP A 40 2.53 -0.27 -11.52
C TRP A 40 3.49 0.12 -12.64
N ASP A 41 3.38 1.37 -13.09
CA ASP A 41 4.29 1.93 -14.10
C ASP A 41 4.47 3.41 -13.81
N ILE A 42 5.57 3.75 -13.14
CA ILE A 42 5.86 5.14 -12.75
C ILE A 42 6.12 6.03 -13.96
N GLN A 43 6.39 5.45 -15.11
CA GLN A 43 6.64 6.19 -16.35
C GLN A 43 5.41 6.29 -17.25
N ALA A 44 4.26 5.82 -16.78
CA ALA A 44 3.02 5.89 -17.55
C ALA A 44 2.68 7.33 -17.93
N GLU A 45 2.27 7.53 -19.17
CA GLU A 45 1.88 8.85 -19.65
C GLU A 45 0.64 9.37 -18.92
N ASP A 46 -0.33 8.49 -18.72
CA ASP A 46 -1.55 8.81 -17.97
C ASP A 46 -1.41 8.26 -16.55
N LEU A 47 -0.79 9.06 -15.68
CA LEU A 47 -0.55 8.65 -14.31
C LEU A 47 -1.83 8.36 -13.52
N PRO A 48 -2.90 9.20 -13.59
CA PRO A 48 -4.14 8.89 -12.89
C PRO A 48 -4.73 7.56 -13.30
N GLU A 49 -4.73 7.22 -14.59
CA GLU A 49 -5.26 5.96 -15.08
C GLU A 49 -4.43 4.77 -14.60
N MET A 50 -3.10 4.92 -14.60
CA MET A 50 -2.21 3.89 -14.07
C MET A 50 -2.50 3.65 -12.58
N LEU A 51 -2.68 4.72 -11.80
CA LEU A 51 -3.00 4.61 -10.37
C LEU A 51 -4.34 3.91 -10.16
N LYS A 52 -5.35 4.22 -10.97
CA LYS A 52 -6.65 3.53 -10.90
C LYS A 52 -6.48 2.03 -11.10
N ARG A 53 -5.71 1.62 -12.10
CA ARG A 53 -5.49 0.20 -12.37
C ARG A 53 -4.67 -0.47 -11.29
N ALA A 54 -3.59 0.16 -10.86
CA ALA A 54 -2.70 -0.43 -9.85
C ALA A 54 -3.40 -0.63 -8.52
N PHE A 55 -4.27 0.30 -8.13
CA PHE A 55 -4.99 0.24 -6.85
C PHE A 55 -6.39 -0.37 -6.97
N ASP A 56 -6.73 -0.98 -8.10
CA ASP A 56 -8.08 -1.48 -8.36
C ASP A 56 -8.52 -2.59 -7.40
N LYS A 57 -7.57 -3.36 -6.87
CA LYS A 57 -7.85 -4.46 -5.95
C LYS A 57 -7.62 -4.12 -4.48
N THR A 58 -7.43 -2.85 -4.15
CA THR A 58 -7.11 -2.47 -2.77
C THR A 58 -8.31 -2.45 -1.83
N TYR A 59 -9.52 -2.33 -2.35
CA TYR A 59 -10.78 -2.36 -1.57
C TYR A 59 -10.64 -1.62 -0.24
N ASN A 60 -10.79 -2.35 0.88
CA ASN A 60 -10.75 -1.76 2.23
C ASN A 60 -9.34 -1.51 2.75
N LEU A 61 -8.29 -1.88 2.02
CA LEU A 61 -6.91 -1.66 2.49
C LEU A 61 -6.56 -0.18 2.58
N LEU A 62 -7.11 0.63 1.68
CA LEU A 62 -6.85 2.07 1.61
C LEU A 62 -8.10 2.90 1.93
N ALA A 63 -9.14 2.27 2.47
CA ALA A 63 -10.37 2.96 2.85
C ALA A 63 -10.43 3.12 4.36
N SER A 64 -10.84 4.29 4.83
CA SER A 64 -11.18 4.53 6.22
C SER A 64 -12.53 5.24 6.26
N MET A 65 -13.10 5.43 7.46
CA MET A 65 -14.49 5.89 7.59
C MET A 65 -14.82 7.16 6.79
N ASN A 66 -13.89 8.11 6.74
CA ASN A 66 -14.13 9.39 6.07
C ASN A 66 -13.03 9.73 5.05
N ASN A 67 -12.11 8.81 4.79
CA ASN A 67 -11.03 9.04 3.85
C ASN A 67 -10.96 7.91 2.83
N PHE A 68 -10.67 8.30 1.60
CA PHE A 68 -10.43 7.36 0.51
C PHE A 68 -9.08 7.69 -0.11
N PRO A 69 -7.97 7.20 0.48
CA PRO A 69 -6.62 7.56 0.01
C PRO A 69 -6.41 7.29 -1.48
N ARG A 70 -7.00 6.21 -2.00
CA ARG A 70 -6.94 5.90 -3.43
C ARG A 70 -7.52 7.05 -4.26
N GLU A 71 -8.72 7.51 -3.91
CA GLU A 71 -9.38 8.59 -4.64
C GLU A 71 -8.61 9.91 -4.53
N MET A 72 -8.04 10.17 -3.36
CA MET A 72 -7.24 11.37 -3.14
C MET A 72 -5.97 11.33 -4.00
N LEU A 73 -5.28 10.19 -4.06
CA LEU A 73 -4.09 10.04 -4.89
C LEU A 73 -4.41 10.25 -6.37
N ILE A 74 -5.54 9.73 -6.82
CA ILE A 74 -5.98 9.90 -8.21
C ILE A 74 -6.27 11.38 -8.49
N ARG A 75 -6.92 12.08 -7.58
CA ARG A 75 -7.18 13.52 -7.72
C ARG A 75 -5.89 14.32 -7.76
N PHE A 76 -4.95 14.02 -6.89
CA PHE A 76 -3.65 14.69 -6.87
C PHE A 76 -2.89 14.44 -8.18
N ALA A 77 -2.91 13.22 -8.68
CA ALA A 77 -2.25 12.87 -9.93
C ALA A 77 -2.92 13.53 -11.13
N THR A 78 -4.22 13.78 -11.06
CA THR A 78 -4.93 14.51 -12.11
C THR A 78 -4.54 15.99 -12.13
N ALA A 79 -4.41 16.58 -10.95
CA ALA A 79 -4.08 18.00 -10.81
C ALA A 79 -2.59 18.29 -10.99
N ALA A 80 -1.72 17.40 -10.46
CA ALA A 80 -0.28 17.62 -10.46
C ALA A 80 0.46 16.30 -10.71
N PRO A 81 0.37 15.71 -11.92
CA PRO A 81 0.93 14.38 -12.18
C PRO A 81 2.42 14.27 -11.93
N GLU A 82 3.20 15.28 -12.31
CA GLU A 82 4.65 15.20 -12.14
C GLU A 82 5.06 15.30 -10.66
N THR A 83 4.34 16.06 -9.86
CA THR A 83 4.58 16.13 -8.42
C THR A 83 4.30 14.78 -7.75
N VAL A 84 3.19 14.13 -8.11
CA VAL A 84 2.85 12.81 -7.58
C VAL A 84 3.86 11.77 -8.06
N ARG A 85 4.24 11.81 -9.33
CA ARG A 85 5.25 10.90 -9.89
C ARG A 85 6.56 11.01 -9.12
N ALA A 86 7.05 12.22 -8.90
CA ALA A 86 8.28 12.46 -8.16
C ALA A 86 8.19 11.97 -6.71
N ALA A 87 7.03 12.14 -6.08
CA ALA A 87 6.82 11.67 -4.72
C ALA A 87 6.93 10.14 -4.63
N PHE A 88 6.36 9.41 -5.58
CA PHE A 88 6.46 7.94 -5.61
C PHE A 88 7.88 7.47 -5.95
N VAL A 89 8.58 8.15 -6.85
CA VAL A 89 9.97 7.80 -7.16
C VAL A 89 10.82 7.90 -5.90
N SER A 90 10.64 8.96 -5.11
CA SER A 90 11.35 9.13 -3.85
C SER A 90 10.94 8.09 -2.82
N LEU A 91 9.64 7.77 -2.72
CA LEU A 91 9.13 6.78 -1.77
C LEU A 91 9.73 5.39 -2.02
N PHE A 92 9.91 5.02 -3.28
CA PHE A 92 10.41 3.70 -3.65
C PHE A 92 11.92 3.64 -3.87
N ASP A 93 12.64 4.71 -3.54
CA ASP A 93 14.10 4.75 -3.64
C ASP A 93 14.73 4.05 -2.44
N GLU A 94 15.08 2.79 -2.59
CA GLU A 94 15.61 1.95 -1.52
C GLU A 94 16.99 2.36 -1.03
N SER A 95 17.67 3.30 -1.73
CA SER A 95 18.95 3.82 -1.26
C SER A 95 18.81 4.75 -0.05
N LYS A 96 17.58 5.17 0.26
CA LYS A 96 17.28 6.07 1.37
C LYS A 96 16.59 5.33 2.50
N ASP A 97 16.72 5.87 3.72
CA ASP A 97 16.05 5.31 4.89
C ASP A 97 14.52 5.31 4.72
N LEU A 98 13.88 4.23 5.15
CA LEU A 98 12.44 4.05 4.99
C LEU A 98 11.64 5.14 5.71
N ILE A 99 12.04 5.51 6.92
CA ILE A 99 11.34 6.55 7.69
C ILE A 99 11.42 7.89 6.97
N GLU A 100 12.61 8.25 6.46
CA GLU A 100 12.78 9.49 5.68
C GLU A 100 11.92 9.49 4.43
N ARG A 101 11.83 8.35 3.74
CA ARG A 101 11.00 8.21 2.53
C ARG A 101 9.53 8.42 2.83
N ILE A 102 9.05 7.85 3.92
CA ILE A 102 7.65 7.98 4.33
C ILE A 102 7.34 9.43 4.73
N GLU A 103 8.21 10.05 5.50
CA GLU A 103 8.04 11.44 5.93
C GLU A 103 8.04 12.41 4.75
N HIS A 104 8.92 12.17 3.78
CA HIS A 104 8.97 12.99 2.57
C HIS A 104 7.68 12.85 1.75
N PHE A 105 7.19 11.62 1.58
CA PHE A 105 5.95 11.38 0.86
C PHE A 105 4.77 12.06 1.56
N LYS A 106 4.71 11.96 2.89
CA LYS A 106 3.68 12.60 3.68
C LYS A 106 3.71 14.14 3.52
N ALA A 107 4.89 14.72 3.53
CA ALA A 107 5.04 16.16 3.35
C ALA A 107 4.55 16.61 1.98
N GLN A 108 4.83 15.84 0.92
CA GLN A 108 4.33 16.15 -0.41
C GLN A 108 2.80 16.04 -0.48
N ALA A 109 2.23 15.01 0.14
CA ALA A 109 0.78 14.85 0.19
C ALA A 109 0.12 16.01 0.95
N ASP A 110 0.70 16.43 2.06
CA ASP A 110 0.18 17.56 2.84
C ASP A 110 0.20 18.86 2.03
N MET A 111 1.23 19.10 1.24
CA MET A 111 1.30 20.26 0.36
C MET A 111 0.18 20.23 -0.68
N LEU A 112 -0.10 19.08 -1.27
CA LEU A 112 -1.17 18.94 -2.25
C LEU A 112 -2.56 19.11 -1.61
N LEU A 113 -2.73 18.68 -0.36
CA LEU A 113 -3.98 18.89 0.37
C LEU A 113 -4.23 20.38 0.66
N ALA A 114 -3.18 21.16 0.83
CA ALA A 114 -3.31 22.59 1.11
C ALA A 114 -3.78 23.41 -0.09
N GLU A 115 -3.65 22.84 -1.28
CA GLU A 115 -4.12 23.46 -2.51
C GLU A 115 -5.57 23.05 -2.81
#